data_cdcc48315e8f5db6019e03113afb8095
#
_entry.id   cdcc48315e8f5db6019e03113afb8095
#
_cell.length_a   1.000
_cell.length_b   1.000
_cell.length_c   1.000
_cell.angle_alpha   90.00
_cell.angle_beta   90.00
_cell.angle_gamma   90.00
#
_symmetry.space_group_name_H-M   'P 1'
#
loop_
_entity.id
_entity.type
_entity.pdbx_description
1 polymer ?
#
loop_
_entity_poly.entity_id
_entity_poly.type
_entity_poly.pdbx_seq_one_letter_code
_entity_poly.pdbx_strand_id
1 'polypeptide(L)'
;MTASQGSMITFKRPDGQELQGYLAKPAKAEGAPGIVVIQEWWGLNDQIRGVADRLARAGYVALVPDLYRGTMTVEEEEAHHLMTNLNFGDAATQDVRGAVQYLKQTCARVGVTGYCMGGALTLLTL
;
A
#
# COMPACT_ATOMS: atom_id res chain seq x y z
N MET A 1 -24.22 -0.19 5.92
CA MET A 1 -22.77 -0.08 5.84
C MET A 1 -22.25 -0.90 4.67
N THR A 2 -21.41 -0.31 3.89
CA THR A 2 -20.78 -1.02 2.79
C THR A 2 -19.64 -1.87 3.32
N ALA A 3 -19.61 -3.12 2.94
CA ALA A 3 -18.45 -3.96 3.15
C ALA A 3 -17.25 -3.34 2.45
N SER A 4 -16.05 -3.69 2.90
CA SER A 4 -14.82 -3.31 2.23
C SER A 4 -14.88 -3.77 0.78
N GLN A 5 -14.48 -2.91 -0.15
CA GLN A 5 -14.50 -3.20 -1.58
C GLN A 5 -13.23 -3.93 -2.03
N GLY A 6 -12.31 -4.14 -1.12
CA GLY A 6 -11.02 -4.70 -1.45
C GLY A 6 -10.81 -6.11 -0.94
N SER A 7 -9.71 -6.67 -1.34
CA SER A 7 -9.25 -7.97 -0.89
C SER A 7 -7.73 -8.00 -0.81
N MET A 8 -7.21 -8.92 -0.01
CA MET A 8 -5.77 -9.14 0.03
C MET A 8 -5.35 -9.88 -1.22
N ILE A 9 -4.26 -9.44 -1.81
CA ILE A 9 -3.65 -10.07 -2.99
C ILE A 9 -2.18 -10.33 -2.72
N THR A 10 -1.57 -11.12 -3.57
CA THR A 10 -0.11 -11.35 -3.56
C THR A 10 0.46 -10.79 -4.86
N PHE A 11 1.56 -10.08 -4.77
CA PHE A 11 2.28 -9.56 -5.93
C PHE A 11 3.78 -9.70 -5.70
N LYS A 12 4.56 -9.50 -6.76
CA LYS A 12 6.01 -9.70 -6.68
C LYS A 12 6.76 -8.39 -6.57
N ARG A 13 7.81 -8.40 -5.78
CA ARG A 13 8.81 -7.33 -5.72
C ARG A 13 9.73 -7.43 -6.95
N PRO A 14 10.50 -6.38 -7.28
CA PRO A 14 11.49 -6.47 -8.35
C PRO A 14 12.49 -7.60 -8.18
N ASP A 15 12.83 -7.97 -6.92
CA ASP A 15 13.75 -9.06 -6.64
C ASP A 15 13.11 -10.45 -6.76
N GLY A 16 11.82 -10.53 -7.09
CA GLY A 16 11.10 -11.78 -7.27
C GLY A 16 10.44 -12.34 -6.01
N GLN A 17 10.69 -11.76 -4.84
CA GLN A 17 10.02 -12.18 -3.62
C GLN A 17 8.56 -11.75 -3.64
N GLU A 18 7.69 -12.57 -3.02
CA GLU A 18 6.27 -12.27 -2.95
C GLU A 18 5.94 -11.42 -1.73
N LEU A 19 4.95 -10.55 -1.89
CA LEU A 19 4.47 -9.64 -0.86
C LEU A 19 2.96 -9.56 -0.96
N GLN A 20 2.30 -9.41 0.18
CA GLN A 20 0.86 -9.21 0.21
C GLN A 20 0.52 -7.72 0.25
N GLY A 21 -0.67 -7.40 -0.21
CA GLY A 21 -1.21 -6.06 -0.14
C GLY A 21 -2.73 -6.06 -0.23
N TYR A 22 -3.33 -4.95 0.17
CA TYR A 22 -4.78 -4.77 0.09
C TYR A 22 -5.11 -3.99 -1.18
N LEU A 23 -5.89 -4.60 -2.07
CA LEU A 23 -6.28 -4.01 -3.35
C LEU A 23 -7.76 -3.65 -3.33
N ALA A 24 -8.08 -2.38 -3.59
CA ALA A 24 -9.44 -1.90 -3.75
C ALA A 24 -9.61 -1.31 -5.14
N LYS A 25 -10.69 -1.68 -5.83
CA LYS A 25 -10.95 -1.22 -7.21
C LYS A 25 -12.26 -0.47 -7.28
N PRO A 26 -12.35 0.55 -8.16
CA PRO A 26 -13.63 1.19 -8.44
C PRO A 26 -14.54 0.26 -9.24
N ALA A 27 -15.83 0.60 -9.31
CA ALA A 27 -16.81 -0.17 -10.08
C ALA A 27 -16.40 -0.28 -11.55
N LYS A 28 -15.80 0.79 -12.10
CA LYS A 28 -15.22 0.79 -13.44
C LYS A 28 -13.71 0.93 -13.33
N ALA A 29 -13.03 -0.19 -13.23
CA ALA A 29 -11.58 -0.20 -13.07
C ALA A 29 -10.84 0.03 -14.38
N GLU A 30 -11.46 -0.29 -15.52
CA GLU A 30 -10.83 -0.13 -16.83
C GLU A 30 -10.50 1.35 -17.08
N GLY A 31 -9.24 1.63 -17.38
CA GLY A 31 -8.76 2.99 -17.62
C GLY A 31 -8.56 3.82 -16.37
N ALA A 32 -8.87 3.31 -15.19
CA ALA A 32 -8.69 4.04 -13.93
C ALA A 32 -7.21 4.21 -13.61
N PRO A 33 -6.82 5.38 -13.06
CA PRO A 33 -5.45 5.54 -12.57
C PRO A 33 -5.25 4.72 -11.30
N GLY A 34 -4.01 4.31 -11.08
CA GLY A 34 -3.62 3.56 -9.89
C GLY A 34 -2.96 4.45 -8.86
N ILE A 35 -3.10 4.07 -7.60
CA ILE A 35 -2.43 4.75 -6.51
C ILE A 35 -1.96 3.73 -5.48
N VAL A 36 -0.68 3.79 -5.14
CA VAL A 36 -0.11 3.01 -4.05
C VAL A 36 -0.24 3.82 -2.78
N VAL A 37 -0.89 3.25 -1.76
CA VAL A 37 -1.11 3.89 -0.46
C VAL A 37 -0.18 3.25 0.54
N ILE A 38 0.70 4.03 1.13
CA ILE A 38 1.69 3.51 2.08
C ILE A 38 1.14 3.62 3.50
N GLN A 39 1.22 2.53 4.23
CA GLN A 39 0.74 2.42 5.61
C GLN A 39 1.43 3.41 6.54
N GLU A 40 0.78 3.69 7.67
CA GLU A 40 1.42 4.36 8.79
C GLU A 40 2.15 3.33 9.66
N TRP A 41 2.77 3.79 10.75
CA TRP A 41 3.60 2.92 11.59
C TRP A 41 2.81 1.82 12.32
N TRP A 42 1.46 1.90 12.28
CA TRP A 42 0.60 0.87 12.90
C TRP A 42 0.52 -0.42 12.09
N GLY A 43 0.91 -0.40 10.85
CA GLY A 43 0.78 -1.52 9.92
C GLY A 43 -0.42 -1.39 9.00
N LEU A 44 -0.70 -2.44 8.24
CA LEU A 44 -1.84 -2.51 7.34
C LEU A 44 -3.09 -2.86 8.13
N ASN A 45 -3.76 -1.84 8.67
CA ASN A 45 -4.93 -1.98 9.56
C ASN A 45 -6.21 -1.51 8.86
N ASP A 46 -7.33 -1.56 9.58
CA ASP A 46 -8.63 -1.17 9.03
C ASP A 46 -8.67 0.28 8.59
N GLN A 47 -7.96 1.16 9.28
CA GLN A 47 -7.95 2.59 8.95
C GLN A 47 -7.31 2.80 7.57
N ILE A 48 -6.19 2.18 7.29
CA ILE A 48 -5.53 2.34 5.99
C ILE A 48 -6.30 1.61 4.89
N ARG A 49 -6.93 0.48 5.19
CA ARG A 49 -7.84 -0.17 4.25
C ARG A 49 -9.01 0.76 3.90
N GLY A 50 -9.52 1.48 4.90
CA GLY A 50 -10.57 2.49 4.66
C GLY A 50 -10.12 3.61 3.74
N VAL A 51 -8.87 4.04 3.83
CA VAL A 51 -8.31 5.02 2.88
C VAL A 51 -8.33 4.47 1.46
N ALA A 52 -7.88 3.24 1.27
CA ALA A 52 -7.90 2.60 -0.05
C ALA A 52 -9.32 2.44 -0.58
N ASP A 53 -10.27 2.06 0.27
CA ASP A 53 -11.68 1.92 -0.13
C ASP A 53 -12.26 3.26 -0.57
N ARG A 54 -11.94 4.35 0.13
CA ARG A 54 -12.40 5.68 -0.26
C ARG A 54 -11.80 6.13 -1.59
N LEU A 55 -10.53 5.82 -1.82
CA LEU A 55 -9.90 6.11 -3.11
C LEU A 55 -10.53 5.31 -4.23
N ALA A 56 -10.88 4.05 -3.98
CA ALA A 56 -11.57 3.23 -4.97
C ALA A 56 -12.94 3.84 -5.33
N ARG A 57 -13.70 4.31 -4.33
CA ARG A 57 -14.98 4.99 -4.57
C ARG A 57 -14.79 6.28 -5.35
N ALA A 58 -13.64 6.92 -5.23
CA ALA A 58 -13.32 8.13 -5.98
C ALA A 58 -12.80 7.85 -7.40
N GLY A 59 -12.65 6.58 -7.78
CA GLY A 59 -12.27 6.20 -9.13
C GLY A 59 -10.85 5.70 -9.31
N TYR A 60 -10.12 5.42 -8.23
CA TYR A 60 -8.74 4.94 -8.32
C TYR A 60 -8.66 3.44 -8.04
N VAL A 61 -7.70 2.77 -8.68
CA VAL A 61 -7.29 1.43 -8.26
C VAL A 61 -6.24 1.60 -7.17
N ALA A 62 -6.57 1.28 -5.92
CA ALA A 62 -5.73 1.56 -4.77
C ALA A 62 -5.10 0.26 -4.24
N LEU A 63 -3.79 0.27 -4.00
CA LEU A 63 -3.06 -0.87 -3.46
C LEU A 63 -2.24 -0.44 -2.26
N VAL A 64 -2.43 -1.12 -1.13
CA VAL A 64 -1.66 -0.89 0.10
C VAL A 64 -0.71 -2.07 0.29
N PRO A 65 0.60 -1.91 0.05
CA PRO A 65 1.54 -3.00 0.32
C PRO A 65 1.69 -3.22 1.82
N ASP A 66 1.80 -4.46 2.25
CA ASP A 66 1.96 -4.83 3.65
C ASP A 66 3.44 -4.81 4.02
N LEU A 67 3.93 -3.66 4.48
CA LEU A 67 5.36 -3.47 4.76
C LEU A 67 5.83 -4.27 5.98
N TYR A 68 4.94 -4.57 6.92
CA TYR A 68 5.27 -5.28 8.15
C TYR A 68 4.98 -6.78 8.08
N ARG A 69 4.66 -7.31 6.91
CA ARG A 69 4.48 -8.76 6.67
C ARG A 69 3.45 -9.38 7.61
N GLY A 70 2.29 -8.72 7.73
CA GLY A 70 1.16 -9.22 8.50
C GLY A 70 1.10 -8.72 9.94
N THR A 71 2.09 -7.96 10.39
CA THR A 71 2.11 -7.43 11.75
C THR A 71 1.38 -6.10 11.83
N MET A 72 0.58 -5.93 12.87
CA MET A 72 -0.10 -4.68 13.20
C MET A 72 -0.03 -4.45 14.70
N THR A 73 -0.12 -3.20 15.11
CA THR A 73 -0.15 -2.87 16.54
C THR A 73 -1.02 -1.63 16.80
N VAL A 74 -1.51 -1.52 18.02
CA VAL A 74 -2.17 -0.30 18.52
C VAL A 74 -1.34 0.36 19.62
N GLU A 75 -0.17 -0.20 19.95
CA GLU A 75 0.73 0.29 20.99
C GLU A 75 1.83 1.14 20.37
N GLU A 76 2.01 2.37 20.86
CA GLU A 76 3.01 3.30 20.31
C GLU A 76 4.43 2.73 20.40
N GLU A 77 4.75 2.09 21.51
CA GLU A 77 6.09 1.55 21.72
C GLU A 77 6.41 0.45 20.71
N GLU A 78 5.45 -0.45 20.47
CA GLU A 78 5.61 -1.50 19.46
C GLU A 78 5.64 -0.92 18.05
N ALA A 79 4.81 0.09 17.77
CA ALA A 79 4.82 0.77 16.48
C ALA A 79 6.17 1.40 16.21
N HIS A 80 6.75 2.06 17.20
CA HIS A 80 8.09 2.63 17.09
C HIS A 80 9.14 1.55 16.78
N HIS A 81 9.02 0.41 17.44
CA HIS A 81 9.92 -0.73 17.22
C HIS A 81 9.80 -1.29 15.81
N LEU A 82 8.58 -1.48 15.32
CA LEU A 82 8.34 -1.96 13.97
C LEU A 82 8.87 -0.99 12.93
N MET A 83 8.64 0.31 13.13
CA MET A 83 9.11 1.34 12.20
C MET A 83 10.64 1.42 12.17
N THR A 84 11.29 1.40 13.35
CA THR A 84 12.75 1.51 13.40
C THR A 84 13.46 0.27 12.86
N ASN A 85 12.82 -0.89 12.90
CA ASN A 85 13.36 -2.13 12.35
C ASN A 85 13.04 -2.33 10.87
N LEU A 86 12.20 -1.47 10.28
CA LEU A 86 11.91 -1.53 8.86
C LEU A 86 13.10 -1.00 8.08
N ASN A 87 13.54 -1.76 7.08
CA ASN A 87 14.54 -1.28 6.14
C ASN A 87 13.85 -0.38 5.12
N PHE A 88 13.93 0.94 5.32
CA PHE A 88 13.26 1.93 4.47
C PHE A 88 13.73 1.87 3.02
N GLY A 89 15.03 1.67 2.80
CA GLY A 89 15.56 1.54 1.45
C GLY A 89 14.98 0.33 0.72
N ASP A 90 14.94 -0.82 1.39
CA ASP A 90 14.35 -2.04 0.84
C ASP A 90 12.84 -1.87 0.61
N ALA A 91 12.13 -1.26 1.56
CA ALA A 91 10.70 -1.02 1.41
C ALA A 91 10.41 -0.14 0.19
N ALA A 92 11.18 0.94 0.00
CA ALA A 92 10.97 1.83 -1.14
C ALA A 92 11.34 1.17 -2.47
N THR A 93 12.50 0.50 -2.55
CA THR A 93 13.03 -0.04 -3.81
C THR A 93 12.41 -1.37 -4.19
N GLN A 94 11.86 -2.12 -3.24
CA GLN A 94 11.29 -3.44 -3.48
C GLN A 94 9.79 -3.48 -3.23
N ASP A 95 9.34 -3.19 -2.01
CA ASP A 95 7.92 -3.32 -1.66
C ASP A 95 7.05 -2.32 -2.42
N VAL A 96 7.38 -1.04 -2.34
CA VAL A 96 6.58 0.02 -2.98
C VAL A 96 6.74 -0.03 -4.48
N ARG A 97 7.95 -0.24 -4.97
CA ARG A 97 8.18 -0.37 -6.41
C ARG A 97 7.45 -1.57 -6.99
N GLY A 98 7.43 -2.70 -6.28
CA GLY A 98 6.67 -3.89 -6.70
C GLY A 98 5.18 -3.58 -6.81
N ALA A 99 4.63 -2.83 -5.84
CA ALA A 99 3.24 -2.40 -5.89
C ALA A 99 2.96 -1.49 -7.09
N VAL A 100 3.84 -0.55 -7.38
CA VAL A 100 3.73 0.32 -8.56
C VAL A 100 3.76 -0.51 -9.84
N GLN A 101 4.70 -1.45 -9.95
CA GLN A 101 4.82 -2.31 -11.12
C GLN A 101 3.58 -3.19 -11.33
N TYR A 102 3.02 -3.70 -10.23
CA TYR A 102 1.79 -4.47 -10.28
C TYR A 102 0.65 -3.64 -10.85
N LEU A 103 0.44 -2.42 -10.35
CA LEU A 103 -0.62 -1.55 -10.84
C LEU A 103 -0.39 -1.13 -12.29
N LYS A 104 0.85 -0.96 -12.70
CA LYS A 104 1.14 -0.56 -14.09
C LYS A 104 0.78 -1.62 -15.12
N GLN A 105 0.51 -2.85 -14.71
CA GLN A 105 0.01 -3.88 -15.63
C GLN A 105 -1.37 -3.52 -16.20
N THR A 106 -2.19 -2.79 -15.43
CA THR A 106 -3.55 -2.44 -15.83
C THR A 106 -3.85 -0.95 -15.77
N CYS A 107 -2.99 -0.15 -15.14
CA CYS A 107 -3.17 1.29 -15.00
C CYS A 107 -2.09 2.03 -15.79
N ALA A 108 -2.50 2.95 -16.66
CA ALA A 108 -1.55 3.73 -17.45
C ALA A 108 -0.75 4.71 -16.59
N ARG A 109 -1.38 5.22 -15.51
CA ARG A 109 -0.76 6.17 -14.59
C ARG A 109 -0.89 5.65 -13.17
N VAL A 110 0.21 5.72 -12.42
CA VAL A 110 0.25 5.26 -11.03
C VAL A 110 0.96 6.32 -10.19
N GLY A 111 0.29 6.75 -9.12
CA GLY A 111 0.87 7.64 -8.12
C GLY A 111 1.12 6.89 -6.82
N VAL A 112 1.83 7.55 -5.90
CA VAL A 112 2.13 7.02 -4.58
C VAL A 112 1.77 8.08 -3.55
N THR A 113 1.11 7.69 -2.48
CA THR A 113 0.77 8.58 -1.37
C THR A 113 1.02 7.88 -0.04
N GLY A 114 1.19 8.65 1.02
CA GLY A 114 1.38 8.12 2.35
C GLY A 114 1.35 9.23 3.38
N TYR A 115 1.25 8.84 4.66
CA TYR A 115 1.16 9.74 5.80
C TYR A 115 2.24 9.39 6.81
N CYS A 116 2.84 10.36 7.48
CA CYS A 116 3.90 10.16 8.47
C CYS A 116 5.03 9.29 7.88
N MET A 117 5.25 8.09 8.39
CA MET A 117 6.23 7.14 7.86
C MET A 117 6.00 6.86 6.37
N GLY A 118 4.73 6.69 5.96
CA GLY A 118 4.37 6.48 4.57
C GLY A 118 4.74 7.68 3.69
N GLY A 119 4.64 8.90 4.23
CA GLY A 119 5.08 10.10 3.53
C GLY A 119 6.57 10.10 3.25
N ALA A 120 7.39 9.68 4.23
CA ALA A 120 8.84 9.56 4.05
C ALA A 120 9.16 8.53 2.97
N LEU A 121 8.49 7.37 2.97
CA LEU A 121 8.68 6.35 1.95
C LEU A 121 8.23 6.84 0.57
N THR A 122 7.17 7.65 0.51
CA THR A 122 6.73 8.26 -0.75
C THR A 122 7.85 9.11 -1.36
N LEU A 123 8.50 9.93 -0.55
CA LEU A 123 9.62 10.74 -1.01
C LEU A 123 10.79 9.89 -1.51
N LEU A 124 11.07 8.79 -0.84
CA LEU A 124 12.16 7.88 -1.24
C LEU A 124 11.89 7.17 -2.56
N THR A 125 10.62 7.07 -2.99
CA THR A 125 10.25 6.39 -4.23
C THR A 125 10.25 7.31 -5.46
N LEU A 126 10.45 8.60 -5.26
CA LEU A 126 10.45 9.57 -6.38
C LEU A 126 11.71 9.42 -7.29
#